data_fd68e2e944840c44bc884cec4d5a4fd5
#
_entry.id   fd68e2e944840c44bc884cec4d5a4fd5
#
_cell.length_a   1.000
_cell.length_b   1.000
_cell.length_c   1.000
_cell.angle_alpha   90.00
_cell.angle_beta   90.00
_cell.angle_gamma   90.00
#
_symmetry.space_group_name_H-M   'P 1'
#
loop_
_entity.id
_entity.type
_entity.pdbx_description
1 polymer ?
#
loop_
_entity_poly.entity_id
_entity_poly.type
_entity_poly.pdbx_seq_one_letter_code
_entity_poly.pdbx_strand_id
1 'polypeptide(L)'
;MKNNKLTLSRVVFPLLFLFSLPSVSYSQDLKIIPAGKVKNIVLVHGAFVDASIWRNVIIDLQRSGYNPVAVQLPMDSLKNDIKATQQVLDRENGPVILVGYSYGGMPVTQVGTDPKVKGLVYFAAMAPKVGQSINDLLDRNAPGLPGQKAVEISKDGYYWLNPSLFGMALADDAPKDIVNAMSVSQKPIAVETFSEKVTQAAWKDKLSWYAVSSEDKIVPVSLERHMAKEIGATTIELKTAHAAPLSQPENVAAFISQAATSVQ
;
A
#
# COMPACT_ATOMS: atom_id res chain seq x y z
N MET A 1 33.04 -56.83 -69.39
CA MET A 1 31.63 -56.67 -69.09
C MET A 1 31.53 -56.31 -67.61
N LYS A 2 31.37 -55.03 -67.29
CA LYS A 2 31.25 -54.54 -65.88
C LYS A 2 29.82 -54.03 -65.68
N ASN A 3 29.06 -54.69 -64.80
CA ASN A 3 27.74 -54.32 -64.44
C ASN A 3 27.79 -53.19 -63.36
N ASN A 4 27.31 -52.00 -63.70
CA ASN A 4 27.07 -50.93 -62.76
C ASN A 4 25.64 -51.06 -62.16
N LYS A 5 25.56 -51.34 -60.89
CA LYS A 5 24.27 -51.25 -60.12
C LYS A 5 24.12 -49.83 -59.60
N LEU A 6 23.10 -49.12 -60.09
CA LEU A 6 22.64 -47.86 -59.49
C LEU A 6 21.92 -48.13 -58.16
N THR A 7 22.45 -47.59 -57.09
CA THR A 7 21.77 -47.53 -55.78
C THR A 7 20.92 -46.27 -55.69
N LEU A 8 19.60 -46.42 -55.62
CA LEU A 8 18.67 -45.32 -55.35
C LEU A 8 18.76 -44.97 -53.87
N SER A 9 19.26 -43.76 -53.55
CA SER A 9 19.21 -43.18 -52.22
C SER A 9 17.83 -42.58 -51.97
N ARG A 10 17.12 -43.10 -50.95
CA ARG A 10 15.84 -42.56 -50.50
C ARG A 10 16.12 -41.30 -49.66
N VAL A 11 15.75 -40.13 -50.17
CA VAL A 11 15.73 -38.88 -49.42
C VAL A 11 14.45 -38.86 -48.56
N VAL A 12 14.63 -38.98 -47.26
CA VAL A 12 13.54 -38.83 -46.30
C VAL A 12 13.45 -37.32 -45.94
N PHE A 13 12.38 -36.66 -46.38
CA PHE A 13 12.06 -35.33 -45.96
C PHE A 13 11.43 -35.37 -44.55
N PRO A 14 11.94 -34.64 -43.54
CA PRO A 14 11.23 -34.53 -42.28
C PRO A 14 10.03 -33.59 -42.43
N LEU A 15 8.87 -34.12 -42.14
CA LEU A 15 7.62 -33.35 -42.04
C LEU A 15 7.70 -32.44 -40.82
N LEU A 16 7.95 -31.14 -41.03
CA LEU A 16 7.84 -30.14 -39.98
C LEU A 16 6.35 -29.96 -39.63
N PHE A 17 5.94 -30.49 -38.47
CA PHE A 17 4.67 -30.13 -37.86
C PHE A 17 4.80 -28.72 -37.26
N LEU A 18 4.25 -27.72 -37.93
CA LEU A 18 4.02 -26.41 -37.34
C LEU A 18 2.87 -26.53 -36.30
N PHE A 19 3.24 -26.59 -35.03
CA PHE A 19 2.29 -26.39 -33.95
C PHE A 19 1.94 -24.91 -33.92
N SER A 20 0.79 -24.52 -34.43
CA SER A 20 0.19 -23.22 -34.15
C SER A 20 -0.31 -23.20 -32.72
N LEU A 21 0.46 -22.56 -31.82
CA LEU A 21 0.00 -22.22 -30.48
C LEU A 21 -1.14 -21.19 -30.60
N PRO A 22 -2.27 -21.41 -29.94
CA PRO A 22 -3.31 -20.38 -29.90
C PRO A 22 -2.73 -19.15 -29.18
N SER A 23 -2.63 -18.03 -29.89
CA SER A 23 -2.35 -16.73 -29.27
C SER A 23 -3.57 -16.37 -28.41
N VAL A 24 -3.45 -16.53 -27.09
CA VAL A 24 -4.40 -15.96 -26.15
C VAL A 24 -4.19 -14.45 -26.18
N SER A 25 -4.98 -13.75 -26.97
CA SER A 25 -5.12 -12.29 -26.88
C SER A 25 -5.76 -11.96 -25.53
N TYR A 26 -4.96 -11.59 -24.54
CA TYR A 26 -5.44 -10.88 -23.39
C TYR A 26 -5.84 -9.46 -23.84
N SER A 27 -7.09 -9.29 -24.20
CA SER A 27 -7.69 -7.96 -24.31
C SER A 27 -7.79 -7.41 -22.89
N GLN A 28 -6.77 -6.66 -22.48
CA GLN A 28 -6.88 -5.80 -21.29
C GLN A 28 -7.77 -4.62 -21.72
N ASP A 29 -9.00 -4.62 -21.25
CA ASP A 29 -9.85 -3.42 -21.26
C ASP A 29 -9.17 -2.40 -20.33
N LEU A 30 -8.22 -1.63 -20.87
CA LEU A 30 -7.64 -0.47 -20.22
C LEU A 30 -8.79 0.50 -19.97
N LYS A 31 -9.26 0.58 -18.74
CA LYS A 31 -10.20 1.63 -18.32
C LYS A 31 -9.48 2.96 -18.50
N ILE A 32 -9.82 3.67 -19.61
CA ILE A 32 -9.26 4.98 -19.91
C ILE A 32 -9.74 5.95 -18.82
N ILE A 33 -8.79 6.49 -18.04
CA ILE A 33 -9.10 7.54 -17.08
C ILE A 33 -9.58 8.78 -17.84
N PRO A 34 -10.74 9.33 -17.52
CA PRO A 34 -11.27 10.52 -18.21
C PRO A 34 -10.27 11.68 -18.15
N ALA A 35 -10.21 12.47 -19.22
CA ALA A 35 -9.38 13.67 -19.26
C ALA A 35 -9.74 14.62 -18.09
N GLY A 36 -8.72 15.25 -17.48
CA GLY A 36 -8.91 16.17 -16.35
C GLY A 36 -8.96 15.50 -14.98
N LYS A 37 -8.92 14.17 -14.89
CA LYS A 37 -8.87 13.45 -13.60
C LYS A 37 -7.44 13.26 -13.12
N VAL A 38 -7.30 13.15 -11.79
CA VAL A 38 -6.00 12.94 -11.13
C VAL A 38 -5.43 11.57 -11.50
N LYS A 39 -4.20 11.54 -12.01
CA LYS A 39 -3.51 10.29 -12.40
C LYS A 39 -2.37 9.92 -11.45
N ASN A 40 -1.75 10.89 -10.79
CA ASN A 40 -0.61 10.62 -9.92
C ASN A 40 -1.11 10.17 -8.55
N ILE A 41 -0.59 9.04 -8.09
CA ILE A 41 -0.93 8.43 -6.80
C ILE A 41 0.36 8.29 -6.00
N VAL A 42 0.46 8.93 -4.84
CA VAL A 42 1.61 8.76 -3.93
C VAL A 42 1.18 7.88 -2.76
N LEU A 43 1.89 6.75 -2.58
CA LEU A 43 1.57 5.69 -1.63
C LEU A 43 2.57 5.70 -0.47
N VAL A 44 2.09 5.82 0.76
CA VAL A 44 2.91 5.92 1.98
C VAL A 44 2.65 4.71 2.86
N HIS A 45 3.69 3.90 3.12
CA HIS A 45 3.58 2.67 3.89
C HIS A 45 3.50 2.90 5.42
N GLY A 46 3.10 1.85 6.14
CA GLY A 46 3.00 1.84 7.60
C GLY A 46 4.29 1.43 8.30
N ALA A 47 4.22 1.31 9.63
CA ALA A 47 5.27 0.74 10.46
C ALA A 47 5.47 -0.76 10.17
N PHE A 48 6.65 -1.29 10.45
CA PHE A 48 7.03 -2.71 10.31
C PHE A 48 7.09 -3.25 8.88
N VAL A 49 6.77 -2.43 7.89
CA VAL A 49 6.80 -2.75 6.46
C VAL A 49 7.52 -1.65 5.69
N ASP A 50 7.79 -1.87 4.43
CA ASP A 50 8.34 -0.89 3.51
C ASP A 50 7.41 -0.67 2.29
N ALA A 51 7.86 0.11 1.32
CA ALA A 51 7.06 0.40 0.13
C ALA A 51 6.67 -0.83 -0.69
N SER A 52 7.31 -1.98 -0.49
CA SER A 52 6.98 -3.23 -1.21
C SER A 52 5.59 -3.77 -0.85
N ILE A 53 4.99 -3.34 0.27
CA ILE A 53 3.61 -3.67 0.63
C ILE A 53 2.61 -3.25 -0.46
N TRP A 54 2.94 -2.22 -1.21
CA TRP A 54 2.11 -1.67 -2.27
C TRP A 54 2.27 -2.37 -3.63
N ARG A 55 3.16 -3.39 -3.75
CA ARG A 55 3.51 -4.01 -5.04
C ARG A 55 2.29 -4.35 -5.90
N ASN A 56 1.34 -5.11 -5.37
CA ASN A 56 0.19 -5.56 -6.14
C ASN A 56 -0.78 -4.41 -6.42
N VAL A 57 -0.98 -3.51 -5.46
CA VAL A 57 -1.77 -2.27 -5.64
C VAL A 57 -1.17 -1.40 -6.76
N ILE A 58 0.16 -1.25 -6.81
CA ILE A 58 0.86 -0.53 -7.88
C ILE A 58 0.57 -1.15 -9.23
N ILE A 59 0.66 -2.48 -9.36
CA ILE A 59 0.38 -3.19 -10.60
C ILE A 59 -1.06 -2.92 -11.07
N ASP A 60 -2.03 -2.98 -10.17
CA ASP A 60 -3.45 -2.80 -10.51
C ASP A 60 -3.76 -1.33 -10.87
N LEU A 61 -3.16 -0.37 -10.16
CA LEU A 61 -3.25 1.05 -10.49
C LEU A 61 -2.62 1.36 -11.87
N GLN A 62 -1.44 0.79 -12.17
CA GLN A 62 -0.78 0.96 -13.47
C GLN A 62 -1.62 0.37 -14.60
N ARG A 63 -2.19 -0.83 -14.42
CA ARG A 63 -3.13 -1.43 -15.37
C ARG A 63 -4.36 -0.57 -15.60
N SER A 64 -4.76 0.19 -14.58
CA SER A 64 -5.88 1.14 -14.67
C SER A 64 -5.48 2.51 -15.24
N GLY A 65 -4.20 2.71 -15.65
CA GLY A 65 -3.70 3.93 -16.29
C GLY A 65 -3.29 5.04 -15.33
N TYR A 66 -3.13 4.74 -14.03
CA TYR A 66 -2.57 5.67 -13.04
C TYR A 66 -1.05 5.63 -13.03
N ASN A 67 -0.44 6.66 -12.43
CA ASN A 67 1.00 6.81 -12.20
C ASN A 67 1.27 6.67 -10.69
N PRO A 68 1.32 5.44 -10.13
CA PRO A 68 1.60 5.25 -8.71
C PRO A 68 3.09 5.34 -8.42
N VAL A 69 3.45 6.05 -7.34
CA VAL A 69 4.79 6.11 -6.78
C VAL A 69 4.71 5.80 -5.29
N ALA A 70 5.54 4.89 -4.80
CA ALA A 70 5.60 4.56 -3.38
C ALA A 70 6.77 5.25 -2.70
N VAL A 71 6.51 5.84 -1.53
CA VAL A 71 7.51 6.47 -0.68
C VAL A 71 8.23 5.40 0.13
N GLN A 72 9.56 5.50 0.23
CA GLN A 72 10.37 4.75 1.19
C GLN A 72 10.63 5.65 2.40
N LEU A 73 9.90 5.39 3.49
CA LEU A 73 10.07 6.14 4.73
C LEU A 73 11.37 5.74 5.45
N PRO A 74 12.17 6.67 5.99
CA PRO A 74 13.31 6.37 6.86
C PRO A 74 12.96 5.58 8.12
N MET A 75 11.82 5.89 8.78
CA MET A 75 11.32 5.29 10.00
C MET A 75 12.17 5.59 11.25
N ASP A 76 12.99 6.62 11.19
CA ASP A 76 13.82 7.10 12.30
C ASP A 76 13.22 8.31 13.04
N SER A 77 12.34 9.07 12.38
CA SER A 77 11.57 10.17 12.98
C SER A 77 10.41 10.59 12.07
N LEU A 78 9.30 11.06 12.65
CA LEU A 78 8.19 11.62 11.87
C LEU A 78 8.65 12.78 10.98
N LYS A 79 9.59 13.59 11.47
CA LYS A 79 10.18 14.70 10.69
C LYS A 79 10.84 14.21 9.41
N ASN A 80 11.62 13.13 9.46
CA ASN A 80 12.31 12.59 8.29
C ASN A 80 11.33 11.87 7.36
N ASP A 81 10.31 11.21 7.90
CA ASP A 81 9.25 10.56 7.11
C ASP A 81 8.38 11.58 6.37
N ILE A 82 8.07 12.72 7.01
CA ILE A 82 7.42 13.88 6.39
C ILE A 82 8.29 14.40 5.23
N LYS A 83 9.59 14.59 5.47
CA LYS A 83 10.54 15.05 4.45
C LYS A 83 10.62 14.09 3.27
N ALA A 84 10.71 12.79 3.52
CA ALA A 84 10.74 11.77 2.47
C ALA A 84 9.45 11.79 1.62
N THR A 85 8.29 11.94 2.28
CA THR A 85 7.01 12.04 1.59
C THR A 85 6.93 13.31 0.74
N GLN A 86 7.36 14.46 1.27
CA GLN A 86 7.40 15.72 0.53
C GLN A 86 8.33 15.64 -0.69
N GLN A 87 9.50 15.01 -0.56
CA GLN A 87 10.44 14.83 -1.68
C GLN A 87 9.83 14.03 -2.84
N VAL A 88 8.95 13.07 -2.57
CA VAL A 88 8.23 12.36 -3.63
C VAL A 88 7.17 13.26 -4.24
N LEU A 89 6.38 13.99 -3.44
CA LEU A 89 5.41 14.97 -3.94
C LEU A 89 6.07 16.05 -4.82
N ASP A 90 7.26 16.51 -4.46
CA ASP A 90 7.97 17.55 -5.22
C ASP A 90 8.32 17.10 -6.65
N ARG A 91 8.52 15.79 -6.86
CA ARG A 91 8.82 15.20 -8.17
C ARG A 91 7.58 15.00 -9.04
N GLU A 92 6.39 15.00 -8.43
CA GLU A 92 5.16 14.79 -9.18
C GLU A 92 4.78 16.04 -10.00
N ASN A 93 4.45 15.79 -11.27
CA ASN A 93 3.97 16.81 -12.18
C ASN A 93 2.44 16.78 -12.23
N GLY A 94 1.79 17.76 -11.60
CA GLY A 94 0.33 17.90 -11.58
C GLY A 94 -0.34 17.38 -10.30
N PRO A 95 -1.66 17.19 -10.34
CA PRO A 95 -2.45 16.85 -9.17
C PRO A 95 -2.20 15.41 -8.70
N VAL A 96 -2.27 15.20 -7.38
CA VAL A 96 -1.94 13.94 -6.69
C VAL A 96 -3.07 13.51 -5.77
N ILE A 97 -3.34 12.20 -5.71
CA ILE A 97 -3.99 11.55 -4.57
C ILE A 97 -2.89 11.02 -3.64
N LEU A 98 -2.93 11.43 -2.39
CA LEU A 98 -1.97 11.00 -1.37
C LEU A 98 -2.61 9.91 -0.50
N VAL A 99 -1.97 8.75 -0.42
CA VAL A 99 -2.51 7.55 0.22
C VAL A 99 -1.62 7.13 1.38
N GLY A 100 -2.21 6.92 2.56
CA GLY A 100 -1.51 6.44 3.74
C GLY A 100 -2.07 5.10 4.22
N TYR A 101 -1.16 4.20 4.61
CA TYR A 101 -1.49 2.97 5.30
C TYR A 101 -0.94 3.02 6.72
N SER A 102 -1.77 2.70 7.73
CA SER A 102 -1.34 2.59 9.12
C SER A 102 -0.61 3.86 9.62
N TYR A 103 0.62 3.72 10.13
CA TYR A 103 1.50 4.83 10.49
C TYR A 103 1.64 5.88 9.36
N GLY A 104 1.65 5.43 8.09
CA GLY A 104 1.77 6.31 6.93
C GLY A 104 0.72 7.43 6.87
N GLY A 105 -0.36 7.29 7.61
CA GLY A 105 -1.34 8.36 7.80
C GLY A 105 -0.81 9.60 8.52
N MET A 106 0.24 9.46 9.36
CA MET A 106 0.88 10.58 10.05
C MET A 106 1.55 11.55 9.06
N PRO A 107 2.53 11.12 8.22
CA PRO A 107 3.10 11.99 7.21
C PRO A 107 2.07 12.45 6.17
N VAL A 108 1.09 11.60 5.77
CA VAL A 108 0.02 11.99 4.83
C VAL A 108 -0.81 13.15 5.39
N THR A 109 -1.20 13.09 6.65
CA THR A 109 -1.96 14.16 7.31
C THR A 109 -1.17 15.46 7.37
N GLN A 110 0.15 15.38 7.55
CA GLN A 110 1.02 16.55 7.63
C GLN A 110 1.26 17.20 6.26
N VAL A 111 1.69 16.42 5.24
CA VAL A 111 2.09 16.98 3.93
C VAL A 111 0.91 17.14 2.96
N GLY A 112 -0.24 16.60 3.27
CA GLY A 112 -1.44 16.69 2.42
C GLY A 112 -1.94 18.11 2.20
N THR A 113 -1.42 19.12 2.93
CA THR A 113 -1.67 20.54 2.71
C THR A 113 -1.01 21.06 1.43
N ASP A 114 -0.08 20.32 0.83
CA ASP A 114 0.54 20.67 -0.46
C ASP A 114 -0.55 20.95 -1.52
N PRO A 115 -0.47 22.03 -2.30
CA PRO A 115 -1.47 22.42 -3.29
C PRO A 115 -1.67 21.41 -4.41
N LYS A 116 -0.68 20.54 -4.70
CA LYS A 116 -0.80 19.42 -5.64
C LYS A 116 -1.74 18.33 -5.12
N VAL A 117 -1.85 18.14 -3.80
CA VAL A 117 -2.70 17.12 -3.21
C VAL A 117 -4.17 17.53 -3.34
N LYS A 118 -4.94 16.70 -4.04
CA LYS A 118 -6.37 16.92 -4.31
C LYS A 118 -7.28 16.06 -3.42
N GLY A 119 -6.76 14.98 -2.87
CA GLY A 119 -7.49 14.10 -1.97
C GLY A 119 -6.56 13.22 -1.15
N LEU A 120 -7.06 12.78 -0.01
CA LEU A 120 -6.37 11.94 0.96
C LEU A 120 -7.08 10.61 1.10
N VAL A 121 -6.34 9.50 1.06
CA VAL A 121 -6.90 8.16 1.26
C VAL A 121 -6.18 7.48 2.42
N TYR A 122 -6.93 6.93 3.35
CA TYR A 122 -6.43 6.27 4.56
C TYR A 122 -6.87 4.81 4.57
N PHE A 123 -5.94 3.88 4.74
CA PHE A 123 -6.19 2.44 4.92
C PHE A 123 -5.74 2.02 6.31
N ALA A 124 -6.68 1.71 7.22
CA ALA A 124 -6.39 1.39 8.63
C ALA A 124 -5.36 2.37 9.23
N ALA A 125 -5.42 3.66 8.86
CA ALA A 125 -4.34 4.61 9.02
C ALA A 125 -4.63 5.67 10.09
N MET A 126 -3.58 6.16 10.72
CA MET A 126 -3.65 7.27 11.67
C MET A 126 -4.06 8.56 10.96
N ALA A 127 -5.07 9.23 11.48
CA ALA A 127 -5.57 10.51 10.97
C ALA A 127 -5.63 11.55 12.11
N PRO A 128 -4.45 12.02 12.59
CA PRO A 128 -4.34 12.86 13.77
C PRO A 128 -4.89 14.27 13.55
N LYS A 129 -5.33 14.89 14.65
CA LYS A 129 -5.50 16.36 14.75
C LYS A 129 -4.15 17.04 14.91
N VAL A 130 -4.10 18.33 14.63
CA VAL A 130 -2.95 19.17 14.99
C VAL A 130 -2.62 18.99 16.48
N GLY A 131 -1.34 18.73 16.75
CA GLY A 131 -0.83 18.52 18.10
C GLY A 131 -1.01 17.10 18.64
N GLN A 132 -1.54 16.15 17.86
CA GLN A 132 -1.63 14.74 18.24
C GLN A 132 -0.48 13.91 17.67
N SER A 133 -0.05 12.93 18.45
CA SER A 133 0.86 11.85 18.13
C SER A 133 0.10 10.52 18.03
N ILE A 134 0.77 9.44 17.64
CA ILE A 134 0.19 8.08 17.71
C ILE A 134 -0.14 7.73 19.15
N ASN A 135 0.72 8.06 20.10
CA ASN A 135 0.50 7.80 21.53
C ASN A 135 -0.73 8.54 22.08
N ASP A 136 -1.09 9.69 21.50
CA ASP A 136 -2.30 10.43 21.86
C ASP A 136 -3.57 9.80 21.26
N LEU A 137 -3.46 9.12 20.11
CA LEU A 137 -4.57 8.44 19.44
C LEU A 137 -4.87 7.08 20.06
N LEU A 138 -3.81 6.32 20.39
CA LEU A 138 -3.94 5.01 21.01
C LEU A 138 -4.25 5.20 22.50
N ASP A 139 -5.45 4.81 22.95
CA ASP A 139 -5.77 4.79 24.38
C ASP A 139 -4.91 3.74 25.09
N ARG A 140 -3.91 4.19 25.85
CA ARG A 140 -3.00 3.32 26.61
C ARG A 140 -3.71 2.55 27.72
N ASN A 141 -4.93 2.96 28.11
CA ASN A 141 -5.74 2.29 29.12
C ASN A 141 -6.71 1.28 28.51
N ALA A 142 -6.86 1.27 27.20
CA ALA A 142 -7.68 0.27 26.52
C ALA A 142 -7.04 -1.13 26.64
N PRO A 143 -7.84 -2.21 26.73
CA PRO A 143 -7.31 -3.56 26.68
C PRO A 143 -6.49 -3.75 25.41
N GLY A 144 -5.23 -4.17 25.56
CA GLY A 144 -4.36 -4.38 24.42
C GLY A 144 -4.90 -5.45 23.46
N LEU A 145 -4.87 -5.14 22.17
CA LEU A 145 -5.24 -6.08 21.12
C LEU A 145 -4.20 -7.23 21.00
N PRO A 146 -4.59 -8.39 20.48
CA PRO A 146 -3.65 -9.50 20.29
C PRO A 146 -2.41 -9.11 19.50
N GLY A 147 -2.57 -8.31 18.42
CA GLY A 147 -1.47 -7.85 17.57
C GLY A 147 -0.49 -6.91 18.27
N GLN A 148 -0.95 -6.13 19.23
CA GLN A 148 -0.09 -5.24 20.01
C GLN A 148 0.89 -6.01 20.91
N LYS A 149 0.56 -7.26 21.29
CA LYS A 149 1.46 -8.14 22.05
C LYS A 149 2.64 -8.65 21.22
N ALA A 150 2.57 -8.52 19.90
CA ALA A 150 3.68 -8.86 19.01
C ALA A 150 4.77 -7.77 18.96
N VAL A 151 4.48 -6.56 19.47
CA VAL A 151 5.42 -5.43 19.42
C VAL A 151 6.52 -5.63 20.47
N GLU A 152 7.76 -5.61 20.00
CA GLU A 152 8.97 -5.69 20.82
C GLU A 152 9.78 -4.42 20.68
N ILE A 153 10.59 -4.09 21.70
CA ILE A 153 11.52 -2.94 21.67
C ILE A 153 12.94 -3.47 21.65
N SER A 154 13.70 -3.08 20.62
CA SER A 154 15.13 -3.36 20.55
C SER A 154 15.94 -2.50 21.52
N LYS A 155 17.20 -2.91 21.83
CA LYS A 155 18.07 -2.18 22.74
C LYS A 155 18.45 -0.78 22.27
N ASP A 156 18.40 -0.55 20.96
CA ASP A 156 18.70 0.71 20.30
C ASP A 156 17.45 1.60 20.08
N GLY A 157 16.31 1.23 20.70
CA GLY A 157 15.12 2.08 20.75
C GLY A 157 14.21 1.99 19.53
N TYR A 158 14.12 0.84 18.88
CA TYR A 158 13.21 0.61 17.78
C TYR A 158 12.13 -0.40 18.12
N TYR A 159 10.91 -0.16 17.64
CA TYR A 159 9.83 -1.14 17.64
C TYR A 159 10.03 -2.14 16.51
N TRP A 160 9.81 -3.42 16.84
CA TRP A 160 9.76 -4.56 15.94
C TRP A 160 8.49 -5.36 16.21
N LEU A 161 8.08 -6.17 15.26
CA LEU A 161 7.14 -7.24 15.53
C LEU A 161 7.89 -8.57 15.69
N ASN A 162 7.53 -9.34 16.70
CA ASN A 162 8.00 -10.72 16.81
C ASN A 162 7.68 -11.46 15.51
N PRO A 163 8.70 -12.02 14.78
CA PRO A 163 8.46 -12.63 13.48
C PRO A 163 7.42 -13.76 13.48
N SER A 164 7.34 -14.53 14.57
CA SER A 164 6.36 -15.62 14.70
C SER A 164 4.93 -15.13 14.91
N LEU A 165 4.74 -13.88 15.32
CA LEU A 165 3.45 -13.23 15.56
C LEU A 165 3.10 -12.18 14.48
N PHE A 166 4.02 -11.91 13.55
CA PHE A 166 3.87 -10.88 12.52
C PHE A 166 2.58 -11.08 11.69
N GLY A 167 2.34 -12.30 11.22
CA GLY A 167 1.14 -12.60 10.44
C GLY A 167 -0.14 -12.36 11.26
N MET A 168 -0.20 -12.86 12.49
CA MET A 168 -1.34 -12.65 13.38
C MET A 168 -1.58 -11.16 13.66
N ALA A 169 -0.51 -10.36 13.77
CA ALA A 169 -0.62 -8.94 14.08
C ALA A 169 -1.09 -8.10 12.88
N LEU A 170 -0.58 -8.38 11.68
CA LEU A 170 -0.78 -7.51 10.52
C LEU A 170 -1.60 -8.14 9.38
N ALA A 171 -1.46 -9.44 9.11
CA ALA A 171 -1.81 -10.00 7.81
C ALA A 171 -2.14 -11.49 7.87
N ASP A 172 -2.97 -11.93 8.81
CA ASP A 172 -3.33 -13.35 8.93
C ASP A 172 -4.30 -13.84 7.84
N ASP A 173 -4.85 -12.92 7.06
CA ASP A 173 -5.66 -13.14 5.88
C ASP A 173 -4.89 -13.06 4.54
N ALA A 174 -3.57 -12.81 4.57
CA ALA A 174 -2.72 -12.75 3.39
C ALA A 174 -1.98 -14.09 3.12
N PRO A 175 -1.43 -14.31 1.90
CA PRO A 175 -0.67 -15.51 1.56
C PRO A 175 0.50 -15.74 2.52
N LYS A 176 0.59 -16.95 3.09
CA LYS A 176 1.55 -17.28 4.16
C LYS A 176 3.01 -17.12 3.76
N ASP A 177 3.36 -17.45 2.53
CA ASP A 177 4.71 -17.30 1.99
C ASP A 177 5.16 -15.85 1.94
N ILE A 178 4.27 -14.94 1.53
CA ILE A 178 4.50 -13.49 1.53
C ILE A 178 4.65 -12.99 2.97
N VAL A 179 3.73 -13.37 3.86
CA VAL A 179 3.76 -12.98 5.28
C VAL A 179 5.05 -13.45 5.96
N ASN A 180 5.48 -14.70 5.70
CA ASN A 180 6.72 -15.25 6.25
C ASN A 180 7.95 -14.49 5.74
N ALA A 181 8.01 -14.15 4.45
CA ALA A 181 9.10 -13.35 3.90
C ALA A 181 9.14 -11.96 4.53
N MET A 182 7.98 -11.30 4.66
CA MET A 182 7.87 -9.97 5.25
C MET A 182 8.24 -9.95 6.74
N SER A 183 7.90 -10.99 7.50
CA SER A 183 8.20 -11.07 8.94
C SER A 183 9.70 -11.00 9.24
N VAL A 184 10.55 -11.48 8.33
CA VAL A 184 12.03 -11.47 8.48
C VAL A 184 12.70 -10.33 7.72
N SER A 185 11.97 -9.61 6.86
CA SER A 185 12.44 -8.42 6.13
C SER A 185 11.78 -7.12 6.60
N GLN A 186 11.08 -7.17 7.74
CA GLN A 186 10.38 -6.02 8.28
C GLN A 186 11.31 -4.83 8.54
N LYS A 187 10.77 -3.62 8.44
CA LYS A 187 11.48 -2.39 8.73
C LYS A 187 11.12 -1.89 10.12
N PRO A 188 12.08 -1.75 11.04
CA PRO A 188 11.84 -1.22 12.38
C PRO A 188 11.48 0.27 12.31
N ILE A 189 10.80 0.76 13.35
CA ILE A 189 10.45 2.18 13.50
C ILE A 189 10.95 2.68 14.87
N ALA A 190 11.59 3.86 14.91
CA ALA A 190 12.05 4.45 16.14
C ALA A 190 10.89 4.70 17.13
N VAL A 191 11.09 4.37 18.39
CA VAL A 191 10.08 4.51 19.45
C VAL A 191 9.60 5.95 19.59
N GLU A 192 10.52 6.91 19.46
CA GLU A 192 10.25 8.35 19.55
C GLU A 192 9.21 8.82 18.53
N THR A 193 9.19 8.20 17.33
CA THR A 193 8.25 8.53 16.27
C THR A 193 6.77 8.46 16.71
N PHE A 194 6.47 7.57 17.64
CA PHE A 194 5.12 7.42 18.20
C PHE A 194 4.69 8.57 19.12
N SER A 195 5.65 9.35 19.63
CA SER A 195 5.42 10.52 20.49
C SER A 195 5.45 11.83 19.73
N GLU A 196 5.98 11.82 18.51
CA GLU A 196 6.06 13.03 17.67
C GLU A 196 4.67 13.45 17.16
N LYS A 197 4.44 14.75 17.15
CA LYS A 197 3.13 15.34 16.87
C LYS A 197 3.07 15.98 15.50
N VAL A 198 1.96 15.81 14.81
CA VAL A 198 1.72 16.57 13.58
C VAL A 198 1.41 18.04 13.91
N THR A 199 1.85 18.95 13.05
CA THR A 199 1.61 20.39 13.17
C THR A 199 0.54 20.88 12.20
N GLN A 200 0.12 20.04 11.27
CA GLN A 200 -0.94 20.31 10.30
C GLN A 200 -1.89 19.11 10.21
N ALA A 201 -3.12 19.36 9.78
CA ALA A 201 -4.14 18.34 9.58
C ALA A 201 -4.85 18.60 8.25
N ALA A 202 -4.27 18.10 7.16
CA ALA A 202 -4.70 18.39 5.79
C ALA A 202 -6.16 17.98 5.49
N TRP A 203 -6.69 16.99 6.21
CA TRP A 203 -8.07 16.53 6.08
C TRP A 203 -9.11 17.60 6.45
N LYS A 204 -8.71 18.72 7.08
CA LYS A 204 -9.62 19.87 7.33
C LYS A 204 -10.01 20.59 6.04
N ASP A 205 -9.13 20.57 5.04
CA ASP A 205 -9.28 21.33 3.81
C ASP A 205 -9.32 20.44 2.55
N LYS A 206 -9.07 19.14 2.71
CA LYS A 206 -9.03 18.17 1.60
C LYS A 206 -10.12 17.12 1.75
N LEU A 207 -10.72 16.74 0.63
CA LEU A 207 -11.59 15.56 0.58
C LEU A 207 -10.81 14.33 1.03
N SER A 208 -11.43 13.52 1.86
CA SER A 208 -10.80 12.37 2.49
C SER A 208 -11.64 11.11 2.29
N TRP A 209 -10.95 9.98 2.12
CA TRP A 209 -11.50 8.63 2.04
C TRP A 209 -10.83 7.77 3.09
N TYR A 210 -11.60 6.90 3.73
CA TYR A 210 -11.06 6.01 4.76
C TYR A 210 -11.61 4.58 4.57
N ALA A 211 -10.70 3.61 4.47
CA ALA A 211 -11.03 2.19 4.48
C ALA A 211 -10.68 1.61 5.85
N VAL A 212 -11.71 1.17 6.56
CA VAL A 212 -11.61 0.50 7.86
C VAL A 212 -11.32 -0.98 7.64
N SER A 213 -10.32 -1.52 8.32
CA SER A 213 -10.01 -2.96 8.35
C SER A 213 -10.80 -3.63 9.47
N SER A 214 -11.93 -4.30 9.15
CA SER A 214 -12.89 -4.74 10.16
C SER A 214 -12.40 -5.91 11.03
N GLU A 215 -11.30 -6.56 10.67
CA GLU A 215 -10.68 -7.65 11.43
C GLU A 215 -9.27 -7.26 11.94
N ASP A 216 -9.00 -5.95 12.07
CA ASP A 216 -7.73 -5.43 12.57
C ASP A 216 -7.44 -5.88 14.01
N LYS A 217 -6.22 -6.40 14.22
CA LYS A 217 -5.78 -6.93 15.52
C LYS A 217 -4.66 -6.08 16.17
N ILE A 218 -4.24 -4.99 15.51
CA ILE A 218 -3.18 -4.11 16.02
C ILE A 218 -3.68 -2.68 16.26
N VAL A 219 -4.54 -2.15 15.38
CA VAL A 219 -5.24 -0.89 15.57
C VAL A 219 -6.70 -1.19 15.93
N PRO A 220 -7.25 -0.60 17.03
CA PRO A 220 -8.65 -0.81 17.36
C PRO A 220 -9.58 -0.37 16.23
N VAL A 221 -10.45 -1.27 15.75
CA VAL A 221 -11.43 -0.98 14.69
C VAL A 221 -12.35 0.18 15.09
N SER A 222 -12.67 0.31 16.39
CA SER A 222 -13.41 1.45 16.94
C SER A 222 -12.67 2.77 16.76
N LEU A 223 -11.34 2.77 16.87
CA LEU A 223 -10.52 3.95 16.64
C LEU A 223 -10.48 4.31 15.15
N GLU A 224 -10.34 3.33 14.26
CA GLU A 224 -10.41 3.57 12.81
C GLU A 224 -11.74 4.21 12.42
N ARG A 225 -12.88 3.65 12.89
CA ARG A 225 -14.21 4.22 12.66
C ARG A 225 -14.35 5.62 13.25
N HIS A 226 -13.79 5.85 14.43
CA HIS A 226 -13.77 7.17 15.06
C HIS A 226 -13.01 8.19 14.21
N MET A 227 -11.78 7.86 13.79
CA MET A 227 -10.97 8.74 12.94
C MET A 227 -11.64 9.00 11.59
N ALA A 228 -12.19 7.98 10.94
CA ALA A 228 -12.91 8.12 9.66
C ALA A 228 -14.09 9.11 9.78
N LYS A 229 -14.87 9.00 10.86
CA LYS A 229 -15.99 9.90 11.16
C LYS A 229 -15.50 11.33 11.46
N GLU A 230 -14.43 11.45 12.26
CA GLU A 230 -13.91 12.75 12.70
C GLU A 230 -13.39 13.58 11.54
N ILE A 231 -12.69 12.94 10.58
CA ILE A 231 -12.18 13.64 9.39
C ILE A 231 -13.22 13.81 8.28
N GLY A 232 -14.48 13.40 8.51
CA GLY A 232 -15.55 13.50 7.52
C GLY A 232 -15.31 12.68 6.25
N ALA A 233 -14.61 11.55 6.35
CA ALA A 233 -14.21 10.77 5.19
C ALA A 233 -15.38 10.02 4.53
N THR A 234 -15.33 9.89 3.20
CA THR A 234 -16.06 8.83 2.50
C THR A 234 -15.50 7.49 2.96
N THR A 235 -16.30 6.69 3.67
CA THR A 235 -15.83 5.50 4.39
C THR A 235 -16.33 4.21 3.75
N ILE A 236 -15.46 3.21 3.67
CA ILE A 236 -15.81 1.81 3.41
C ILE A 236 -15.24 0.93 4.54
N GLU A 237 -15.81 -0.26 4.70
CA GLU A 237 -15.23 -1.30 5.55
C GLU A 237 -14.78 -2.48 4.68
N LEU A 238 -13.54 -2.89 4.84
CA LEU A 238 -12.99 -4.09 4.21
C LEU A 238 -12.93 -5.19 5.27
N LYS A 239 -13.47 -6.36 4.95
CA LYS A 239 -13.32 -7.54 5.79
C LYS A 239 -11.90 -8.08 5.61
N THR A 240 -10.95 -7.51 6.33
CA THR A 240 -9.52 -7.80 6.22
C THR A 240 -8.83 -7.55 7.56
N ALA A 241 -7.70 -8.21 7.78
CA ALA A 241 -6.75 -7.87 8.83
C ALA A 241 -6.15 -6.48 8.55
N HIS A 242 -5.18 -6.05 9.33
CA HIS A 242 -4.59 -4.71 9.23
C HIS A 242 -4.02 -4.37 7.84
N ALA A 243 -3.37 -5.36 7.18
CA ALA A 243 -2.63 -5.14 5.92
C ALA A 243 -3.48 -5.38 4.66
N ALA A 244 -4.59 -4.65 4.50
CA ALA A 244 -5.43 -4.69 3.30
C ALA A 244 -4.64 -4.61 1.96
N PRO A 245 -3.54 -3.82 1.82
CA PRO A 245 -2.75 -3.80 0.59
C PRO A 245 -2.14 -5.15 0.20
N LEU A 246 -1.95 -6.07 1.15
CA LEU A 246 -1.45 -7.43 0.88
C LEU A 246 -2.57 -8.42 0.57
N SER A 247 -3.65 -8.38 1.35
CA SER A 247 -4.71 -9.38 1.28
C SER A 247 -5.78 -9.05 0.24
N GLN A 248 -6.03 -7.75 -0.01
CA GLN A 248 -7.07 -7.28 -0.93
C GLN A 248 -6.59 -6.14 -1.86
N PRO A 249 -5.48 -6.32 -2.60
CA PRO A 249 -4.89 -5.25 -3.40
C PRO A 249 -5.84 -4.68 -4.45
N GLU A 250 -6.70 -5.49 -5.06
CA GLU A 250 -7.69 -5.05 -6.06
C GLU A 250 -8.73 -4.11 -5.44
N ASN A 251 -9.25 -4.43 -4.25
CA ASN A 251 -10.20 -3.58 -3.53
C ASN A 251 -9.54 -2.25 -3.11
N VAL A 252 -8.29 -2.32 -2.66
CA VAL A 252 -7.48 -1.14 -2.31
C VAL A 252 -7.28 -0.25 -3.54
N ALA A 253 -6.87 -0.81 -4.69
CA ALA A 253 -6.68 -0.07 -5.93
C ALA A 253 -8.01 0.54 -6.44
N ALA A 254 -9.11 -0.18 -6.33
CA ALA A 254 -10.44 0.30 -6.72
C ALA A 254 -10.87 1.50 -5.87
N PHE A 255 -10.65 1.47 -4.55
CA PHE A 255 -11.01 2.57 -3.65
C PHE A 255 -10.14 3.81 -3.90
N ILE A 256 -8.83 3.64 -4.15
CA ILE A 256 -7.94 4.74 -4.58
C ILE A 256 -8.43 5.34 -5.90
N SER A 257 -8.83 4.51 -6.86
CA SER A 257 -9.35 4.94 -8.15
C SER A 257 -10.65 5.73 -8.01
N GLN A 258 -11.53 5.32 -7.09
CA GLN A 258 -12.75 6.07 -6.75
C GLN A 258 -12.39 7.47 -6.24
N ALA A 259 -11.44 7.59 -5.32
CA ALA A 259 -10.99 8.88 -4.82
C ALA A 259 -10.43 9.75 -5.95
N ALA A 260 -9.56 9.20 -6.81
CA ALA A 260 -8.93 9.91 -7.91
C ALA A 260 -9.94 10.42 -8.97
N THR A 261 -11.04 9.70 -9.18
CA THR A 261 -12.10 10.11 -10.12
C THR A 261 -13.11 11.09 -9.50
N SER A 262 -13.16 11.20 -8.18
CA SER A 262 -14.09 12.08 -7.44
C SER A 262 -13.57 13.52 -7.28
N VAL A 263 -12.26 13.75 -7.50
CA VAL A 263 -11.63 15.07 -7.40
C VAL A 263 -11.29 15.65 -8.77
N GLN A 264 -11.13 16.99 -8.82
CA GLN A 264 -10.78 17.74 -10.04
C GLN A 264 -9.44 18.46 -9.85
#